data_7ba6dd8360365d10d20310cee07546d7
#
_entry.id   7ba6dd8360365d10d20310cee07546d7
#
_cell.length_a   1.000
_cell.length_b   1.000
_cell.length_c   1.000
_cell.angle_alpha   90.00
_cell.angle_beta   90.00
_cell.angle_gamma   90.00
#
_symmetry.space_group_name_H-M   'P 1'
#
loop_
_entity.id
_entity.type
_entity.pdbx_description
1 polymer ?
#
loop_
_entity_poly.entity_id
_entity_poly.type
_entity_poly.pdbx_seq_one_letter_code
_entity_poly.pdbx_strand_id
1 'polypeptide(L)'
;MSGGTGSWQSWLTSQVDILNNIANNLLPVERLITGAAYLIGLAFAFKAIYTLKAYGESRSMMSNSASIKEPIIYMVVAAIFIYFPTGLAIMLQTTFGSSSILQYAPVNSNNPGISALFGTGSVVGRPIAIIIQTIGLIAFVRGWILIARSASQGQPPGGTGKGLVHIFGGILAMNIVATLEIINNTLYGTT
;
A
#
# COMPACT_ATOMS: atom_id res chain seq x y z
N MET A 1 -35.58 -28.89 -24.72
CA MET A 1 -35.33 -27.92 -23.63
C MET A 1 -33.82 -27.77 -23.41
N SER A 2 -33.12 -26.92 -24.20
CA SER A 2 -31.67 -26.69 -24.09
C SER A 2 -31.30 -25.21 -24.12
N GLY A 3 -32.06 -24.38 -23.44
CA GLY A 3 -31.96 -22.91 -23.53
C GLY A 3 -31.43 -22.17 -22.33
N GLY A 4 -30.95 -22.84 -21.25
CA GLY A 4 -30.68 -22.17 -19.99
C GLY A 4 -29.19 -22.00 -19.61
N THR A 5 -28.29 -22.83 -20.12
CA THR A 5 -26.88 -22.83 -19.68
C THR A 5 -26.01 -21.80 -20.38
N GLY A 6 -26.35 -21.41 -21.61
CA GLY A 6 -25.56 -20.44 -22.39
C GLY A 6 -25.61 -18.99 -21.83
N SER A 7 -26.75 -18.59 -21.26
CA SER A 7 -26.90 -17.21 -20.76
C SER A 7 -26.13 -16.92 -19.46
N TRP A 8 -26.06 -17.89 -18.54
CA TRP A 8 -25.32 -17.75 -17.30
C TRP A 8 -23.81 -17.72 -17.54
N GLN A 9 -23.32 -18.59 -18.44
CA GLN A 9 -21.91 -18.64 -18.79
C GLN A 9 -21.46 -17.35 -19.49
N SER A 10 -22.25 -16.84 -20.42
CA SER A 10 -21.93 -15.58 -21.10
C SER A 10 -21.95 -14.38 -20.15
N TRP A 11 -22.88 -14.34 -19.19
CA TRP A 11 -22.90 -13.32 -18.15
C TRP A 11 -21.67 -13.39 -17.24
N LEU A 12 -21.30 -14.58 -16.77
CA LEU A 12 -20.11 -14.78 -15.93
C LEU A 12 -18.82 -14.39 -16.66
N THR A 13 -18.64 -14.79 -17.92
CA THR A 13 -17.48 -14.41 -18.73
C THR A 13 -17.40 -12.90 -18.90
N SER A 14 -18.52 -12.24 -19.18
CA SER A 14 -18.58 -10.77 -19.28
C SER A 14 -18.15 -10.06 -17.99
N GLN A 15 -18.53 -10.58 -16.80
CA GLN A 15 -18.10 -10.00 -15.52
C GLN A 15 -16.59 -10.18 -15.29
N VAL A 16 -16.07 -11.34 -15.65
CA VAL A 16 -14.62 -11.62 -15.55
C VAL A 16 -13.83 -10.72 -16.50
N ASP A 17 -14.31 -10.50 -17.71
CA ASP A 17 -13.67 -9.60 -18.67
C ASP A 17 -13.62 -8.15 -18.17
N ILE A 18 -14.72 -7.68 -17.55
CA ILE A 18 -14.76 -6.35 -16.91
C ILE A 18 -13.70 -6.25 -15.82
N LEU A 19 -13.61 -7.25 -14.92
CA LEU A 19 -12.61 -7.27 -13.84
C LEU A 19 -11.18 -7.30 -14.38
N ASN A 20 -10.92 -8.08 -15.43
CA ASN A 20 -9.61 -8.14 -16.08
C ASN A 20 -9.26 -6.79 -16.74
N ASN A 21 -10.20 -6.14 -17.39
CA ASN A 21 -10.00 -4.83 -17.98
C ASN A 21 -9.68 -3.77 -16.92
N ILE A 22 -10.41 -3.76 -15.78
CA ILE A 22 -10.13 -2.89 -14.67
C ILE A 22 -8.72 -3.16 -14.14
N ALA A 23 -8.38 -4.41 -13.85
CA ALA A 23 -7.07 -4.77 -13.33
C ALA A 23 -5.91 -4.37 -14.26
N ASN A 24 -6.06 -4.59 -15.55
CA ASN A 24 -5.04 -4.21 -16.54
C ASN A 24 -4.88 -2.67 -16.64
N ASN A 25 -5.96 -1.90 -16.47
CA ASN A 25 -5.91 -0.45 -16.43
C ASN A 25 -5.33 0.11 -15.10
N LEU A 26 -5.27 -0.68 -14.03
CA LEU A 26 -4.65 -0.27 -12.77
C LEU A 26 -3.12 -0.34 -12.82
N LEU A 27 -2.51 -1.13 -13.70
CA LEU A 27 -1.04 -1.19 -13.83
C LEU A 27 -0.40 0.16 -14.18
N PRO A 28 -0.92 0.97 -15.14
CA PRO A 28 -0.43 2.34 -15.35
C PRO A 28 -0.66 3.26 -14.15
N VAL A 29 -1.74 3.07 -13.39
CA VAL A 29 -2.07 3.89 -12.21
C VAL A 29 -1.00 3.73 -11.11
N GLU A 30 -0.40 2.56 -10.97
CA GLU A 30 0.69 2.36 -10.01
C GLU A 30 1.95 3.14 -10.35
N ARG A 31 2.29 3.23 -11.63
CA ARG A 31 3.39 4.07 -12.10
C ARG A 31 3.10 5.54 -11.80
N LEU A 32 1.85 5.95 -11.97
CA LEU A 32 1.40 7.30 -11.62
C LEU A 32 1.51 7.55 -10.11
N ILE A 33 1.09 6.60 -9.27
CA ILE A 33 1.21 6.69 -7.81
C ILE A 33 2.68 6.79 -7.40
N THR A 34 3.56 5.99 -7.99
CA THR A 34 5.01 6.03 -7.73
C THR A 34 5.61 7.39 -8.12
N GLY A 35 5.26 7.92 -9.28
CA GLY A 35 5.68 9.27 -9.71
C GLY A 35 5.16 10.37 -8.79
N ALA A 36 3.88 10.29 -8.38
CA ALA A 36 3.28 11.21 -7.43
C ALA A 36 3.96 11.13 -6.05
N ALA A 37 4.29 9.93 -5.58
CA ALA A 37 5.01 9.73 -4.33
C ALA A 37 6.38 10.45 -4.34
N TYR A 38 7.11 10.35 -5.45
CA TYR A 38 8.37 11.07 -5.61
C TYR A 38 8.20 12.60 -5.52
N LEU A 39 7.19 13.17 -6.20
CA LEU A 39 6.90 14.60 -6.12
C LEU A 39 6.50 15.02 -4.70
N ILE A 40 5.71 14.20 -4.01
CA ILE A 40 5.35 14.41 -2.61
C ILE A 40 6.61 14.37 -1.72
N GLY A 41 7.55 13.45 -2.00
CA GLY A 41 8.83 13.37 -1.30
C GLY A 41 9.65 14.66 -1.42
N LEU A 42 9.76 15.21 -2.64
CA LEU A 42 10.41 16.49 -2.85
C LEU A 42 9.72 17.63 -2.09
N ALA A 43 8.39 17.68 -2.11
CA ALA A 43 7.63 18.70 -1.37
C ALA A 43 7.89 18.60 0.14
N PHE A 44 7.95 17.39 0.71
CA PHE A 44 8.29 17.20 2.12
C PHE A 44 9.76 17.52 2.41
N ALA A 45 10.69 17.28 1.49
CA ALA A 45 12.09 17.68 1.64
C ALA A 45 12.22 19.21 1.75
N PHE A 46 11.58 19.96 0.88
CA PHE A 46 11.54 21.42 0.99
C PHE A 46 10.88 21.87 2.30
N LYS A 47 9.76 21.24 2.68
CA LYS A 47 9.09 21.56 3.95
C LYS A 47 9.98 21.28 5.16
N ALA A 48 10.75 20.18 5.14
CA ALA A 48 11.71 19.86 6.20
C ALA A 48 12.79 20.92 6.34
N ILE A 49 13.34 21.43 5.23
CA ILE A 49 14.35 22.49 5.24
C ILE A 49 13.75 23.78 5.80
N TYR A 50 12.54 24.17 5.38
CA TYR A 50 11.86 25.35 5.87
C TYR A 50 11.57 25.30 7.37
N THR A 51 11.06 24.16 7.86
CA THR A 51 10.77 23.99 9.29
C THR A 51 12.04 23.90 10.13
N LEU A 52 13.12 23.33 9.56
CA LEU A 52 14.43 23.30 10.24
C LEU A 52 15.03 24.72 10.35
N LYS A 53 14.90 25.55 9.31
CA LYS A 53 15.29 26.98 9.35
C LYS A 53 14.52 27.72 10.43
N ALA A 54 13.19 27.61 10.44
CA ALA A 54 12.33 28.24 11.43
C ALA A 54 12.69 27.79 12.87
N TYR A 55 13.01 26.51 13.06
CA TYR A 55 13.50 25.99 14.34
C TYR A 55 14.83 26.65 14.75
N GLY A 56 15.79 26.78 13.82
CA GLY A 56 17.07 27.46 14.09
C GLY A 56 16.90 28.93 14.48
N GLU A 57 16.05 29.65 13.79
CA GLU A 57 15.74 31.05 14.08
C GLU A 57 15.06 31.23 15.45
N SER A 58 14.10 30.37 15.79
CA SER A 58 13.42 30.44 17.09
C SER A 58 14.37 30.15 18.28
N ARG A 59 15.34 29.28 18.08
CA ARG A 59 16.38 29.01 19.08
C ARG A 59 17.31 30.21 19.31
N SER A 60 17.67 30.91 18.23
CA SER A 60 18.52 32.10 18.35
C SER A 60 17.82 33.27 19.06
N MET A 61 16.50 33.33 18.98
CA MET A 61 15.68 34.37 19.66
C MET A 61 15.23 33.98 21.07
N MET A 62 15.77 32.93 21.68
CA MET A 62 15.38 32.41 23.01
C MET A 62 13.88 32.08 23.12
N SER A 63 13.19 31.90 22.00
CA SER A 63 11.77 31.49 21.96
C SER A 63 11.67 29.96 22.03
N ASN A 64 10.99 29.46 23.06
CA ASN A 64 10.89 28.00 23.32
C ASN A 64 9.74 27.32 22.55
N SER A 65 9.21 27.97 21.51
CA SER A 65 7.95 27.54 20.84
C SER A 65 8.15 26.55 19.68
N ALA A 66 9.35 26.33 19.18
CA ALA A 66 9.57 25.45 18.03
C ALA A 66 10.04 24.05 18.45
N SER A 67 9.40 23.03 17.88
CA SER A 67 9.73 21.61 18.12
C SER A 67 10.60 21.07 17.00
N ILE A 68 11.74 20.46 17.34
CA ILE A 68 12.61 19.75 16.38
C ILE A 68 11.95 18.48 15.80
N LYS A 69 10.90 17.99 16.45
CA LYS A 69 10.16 16.79 16.00
C LYS A 69 9.60 16.94 14.59
N GLU A 70 9.07 18.12 14.28
CA GLU A 70 8.40 18.39 13.01
C GLU A 70 9.37 18.27 11.81
N PRO A 71 10.51 18.99 11.75
CA PRO A 71 11.43 18.88 10.63
C PRO A 71 12.03 17.47 10.49
N ILE A 72 12.31 16.76 11.60
CA ILE A 72 12.82 15.40 11.56
C ILE A 72 11.83 14.45 10.90
N ILE A 73 10.55 14.51 11.26
CA ILE A 73 9.52 13.65 10.67
C ILE A 73 9.35 13.95 9.18
N TYR A 74 9.34 15.23 8.78
CA TYR A 74 9.29 15.58 7.36
C TYR A 74 10.51 15.07 6.57
N MET A 75 11.70 15.10 7.18
CA MET A 75 12.91 14.59 6.56
C MET A 75 12.84 13.06 6.36
N VAL A 76 12.38 12.31 7.36
CA VAL A 76 12.19 10.86 7.29
C VAL A 76 11.15 10.51 6.21
N VAL A 77 9.99 11.18 6.19
CA VAL A 77 8.95 10.93 5.20
C VAL A 77 9.43 11.31 3.80
N ALA A 78 10.17 12.41 3.65
CA ALA A 78 10.77 12.80 2.37
C ALA A 78 11.73 11.72 1.86
N ALA A 79 12.61 11.19 2.73
CA ALA A 79 13.56 10.13 2.35
C ALA A 79 12.83 8.88 1.86
N ILE A 80 11.77 8.44 2.56
CA ILE A 80 10.98 7.28 2.19
C ILE A 80 10.31 7.48 0.82
N PHE A 81 9.77 8.66 0.54
CA PHE A 81 9.12 8.94 -0.74
C PHE A 81 10.10 9.18 -1.89
N ILE A 82 11.27 9.74 -1.65
CA ILE A 82 12.33 9.88 -2.66
C ILE A 82 12.87 8.49 -3.07
N TYR A 83 13.02 7.59 -2.11
CA TYR A 83 13.43 6.21 -2.33
C TYR A 83 12.25 5.24 -2.40
N PHE A 84 11.07 5.70 -2.82
CA PHE A 84 9.81 4.98 -2.71
C PHE A 84 9.86 3.55 -3.29
N PRO A 85 10.32 3.30 -4.53
CA PRO A 85 10.34 1.93 -5.07
C PRO A 85 11.26 1.01 -4.28
N THR A 86 12.44 1.48 -3.92
CA THR A 86 13.44 0.70 -3.17
C THR A 86 12.98 0.46 -1.73
N GLY A 87 12.46 1.48 -1.06
CA GLY A 87 11.95 1.38 0.30
C GLY A 87 10.78 0.40 0.39
N LEU A 88 9.87 0.46 -0.57
CA LEU A 88 8.74 -0.47 -0.67
C LEU A 88 9.21 -1.90 -0.92
N ALA A 89 10.15 -2.11 -1.84
CA ALA A 89 10.74 -3.42 -2.11
C ALA A 89 11.40 -4.03 -0.86
N ILE A 90 12.15 -3.22 -0.09
CA ILE A 90 12.77 -3.66 1.17
C ILE A 90 11.70 -4.05 2.20
N MET A 91 10.64 -3.26 2.35
CA MET A 91 9.56 -3.55 3.29
C MET A 91 8.83 -4.86 2.93
N LEU A 92 8.53 -5.07 1.65
CA LEU A 92 7.92 -6.30 1.17
C LEU A 92 8.85 -7.51 1.35
N GLN A 93 10.14 -7.35 1.03
CA GLN A 93 11.15 -8.40 1.23
C GLN A 93 11.28 -8.79 2.70
N THR A 94 11.25 -7.81 3.61
CA THR A 94 11.35 -8.07 5.06
C THR A 94 10.09 -8.75 5.61
N THR A 95 8.91 -8.42 5.07
CA THR A 95 7.63 -8.95 5.55
C THR A 95 7.30 -10.31 4.95
N PHE A 96 7.54 -10.49 3.65
CA PHE A 96 7.08 -11.66 2.88
C PHE A 96 8.21 -12.48 2.26
N GLY A 97 9.47 -12.08 2.41
CA GLY A 97 10.60 -12.76 1.77
C GLY A 97 10.67 -12.54 0.24
N SER A 98 9.81 -11.70 -0.33
CA SER A 98 9.80 -11.36 -1.76
C SER A 98 9.59 -9.88 -1.97
N SER A 99 10.33 -9.28 -2.91
CA SER A 99 10.24 -7.86 -3.24
C SER A 99 9.26 -7.54 -4.38
N SER A 100 8.58 -8.56 -4.91
CA SER A 100 7.69 -8.43 -6.06
C SER A 100 6.40 -7.71 -5.68
N ILE A 101 6.26 -6.49 -6.17
CA ILE A 101 5.00 -5.76 -6.15
C ILE A 101 4.20 -6.28 -7.37
N LEU A 102 2.93 -6.67 -7.18
CA LEU A 102 1.99 -7.05 -8.23
C LEU A 102 2.28 -8.35 -9.00
N GLN A 103 3.11 -9.20 -8.50
CA GLN A 103 3.16 -10.55 -9.02
C GLN A 103 2.08 -11.38 -8.33
N TYR A 104 1.05 -11.73 -9.10
CA TYR A 104 0.10 -12.73 -8.70
C TYR A 104 0.73 -14.11 -8.89
N ALA A 105 1.01 -14.79 -7.80
CA ALA A 105 1.30 -16.22 -7.78
C ALA A 105 0.06 -16.95 -7.24
N PRO A 106 -0.45 -17.98 -7.94
CA PRO A 106 -1.57 -18.76 -7.41
C PRO A 106 -1.22 -19.42 -6.09
N VAL A 107 -2.14 -19.42 -5.15
CA VAL A 107 -1.96 -20.11 -3.85
C VAL A 107 -2.26 -21.57 -4.01
N ASN A 108 -1.34 -22.42 -3.54
CA ASN A 108 -1.62 -23.84 -3.29
C ASN A 108 -2.07 -23.99 -1.84
N SER A 109 -3.38 -23.96 -1.61
CA SER A 109 -3.95 -24.10 -0.27
C SER A 109 -4.92 -25.28 -0.22
N ASN A 110 -4.86 -26.03 0.87
CA ASN A 110 -5.85 -27.06 1.16
C ASN A 110 -7.22 -26.49 1.59
N ASN A 111 -7.28 -25.16 1.82
CA ASN A 111 -8.54 -24.48 2.10
C ASN A 111 -9.31 -24.26 0.79
N PRO A 112 -10.51 -24.88 0.61
CA PRO A 112 -11.27 -24.80 -0.63
C PRO A 112 -11.68 -23.38 -0.99
N GLY A 113 -11.92 -22.51 -0.01
CA GLY A 113 -12.27 -21.11 -0.25
C GLY A 113 -11.12 -20.28 -0.81
N ILE A 114 -9.92 -20.45 -0.26
CA ILE A 114 -8.70 -19.76 -0.75
C ILE A 114 -8.31 -20.32 -2.12
N SER A 115 -8.34 -21.63 -2.30
CA SER A 115 -8.04 -22.28 -3.57
C SER A 115 -9.03 -21.90 -4.68
N ALA A 116 -10.31 -21.74 -4.36
CA ALA A 116 -11.31 -21.28 -5.34
C ALA A 116 -11.10 -19.82 -5.78
N LEU A 117 -10.67 -18.95 -4.85
CA LEU A 117 -10.47 -17.51 -5.14
C LEU A 117 -9.09 -17.23 -5.72
N PHE A 118 -8.01 -17.85 -5.19
CA PHE A 118 -6.63 -17.52 -5.52
C PHE A 118 -5.79 -18.73 -6.00
N GLY A 119 -6.41 -19.90 -6.17
CA GLY A 119 -5.73 -21.09 -6.68
C GLY A 119 -5.42 -21.05 -8.18
N THR A 120 -4.70 -22.05 -8.65
CA THR A 120 -4.21 -22.18 -10.04
C THR A 120 -5.31 -22.14 -11.11
N GLY A 121 -6.55 -22.47 -10.77
CA GLY A 121 -7.70 -22.45 -11.68
C GLY A 121 -8.60 -21.20 -11.57
N SER A 122 -8.26 -20.25 -10.69
CA SER A 122 -9.12 -19.09 -10.47
C SER A 122 -9.00 -18.05 -11.58
N VAL A 123 -10.09 -17.79 -12.25
CA VAL A 123 -10.18 -16.77 -13.31
C VAL A 123 -10.28 -15.35 -12.72
N VAL A 124 -10.79 -15.23 -11.48
CA VAL A 124 -11.04 -13.95 -10.80
C VAL A 124 -9.92 -13.55 -9.83
N GLY A 125 -9.07 -14.50 -9.44
CA GLY A 125 -8.06 -14.28 -8.40
C GLY A 125 -7.06 -13.19 -8.76
N ARG A 126 -6.52 -13.21 -9.97
CA ARG A 126 -5.56 -12.21 -10.46
C ARG A 126 -6.14 -10.80 -10.48
N PRO A 127 -7.30 -10.53 -11.11
CA PRO A 127 -7.85 -9.18 -11.15
C PRO A 127 -8.22 -8.65 -9.76
N ILE A 128 -8.78 -9.48 -8.88
CA ILE A 128 -9.09 -9.10 -7.50
C ILE A 128 -7.79 -8.77 -6.74
N ALA A 129 -6.75 -9.59 -6.87
CA ALA A 129 -5.47 -9.32 -6.22
C ALA A 129 -4.89 -7.98 -6.66
N ILE A 130 -4.85 -7.67 -7.96
CA ILE A 130 -4.33 -6.39 -8.48
C ILE A 130 -5.13 -5.19 -7.93
N ILE A 131 -6.46 -5.29 -7.86
CA ILE A 131 -7.30 -4.24 -7.28
C ILE A 131 -6.95 -4.00 -5.81
N ILE A 132 -6.86 -5.06 -5.01
CA ILE A 132 -6.51 -4.98 -3.58
C ILE A 132 -5.10 -4.42 -3.40
N GLN A 133 -4.14 -4.86 -4.20
CA GLN A 133 -2.76 -4.38 -4.18
C GLN A 133 -2.67 -2.88 -4.47
N THR A 134 -3.41 -2.40 -5.47
CA THR A 134 -3.45 -0.96 -5.80
C THR A 134 -4.05 -0.15 -4.64
N ILE A 135 -5.12 -0.63 -4.02
CA ILE A 135 -5.70 -0.01 -2.81
C ILE A 135 -4.68 0.00 -1.68
N GLY A 136 -3.93 -1.10 -1.49
CA GLY A 136 -2.86 -1.22 -0.51
C GLY A 136 -1.76 -0.18 -0.72
N LEU A 137 -1.34 0.02 -1.97
CA LEU A 137 -0.34 1.01 -2.34
C LEU A 137 -0.81 2.44 -2.01
N ILE A 138 -2.05 2.78 -2.34
CA ILE A 138 -2.66 4.07 -1.99
C ILE A 138 -2.73 4.25 -0.46
N ALA A 139 -3.14 3.20 0.26
CA ALA A 139 -3.21 3.23 1.71
C ALA A 139 -1.83 3.44 2.35
N PHE A 140 -0.79 2.80 1.83
CA PHE A 140 0.59 2.96 2.28
C PHE A 140 1.08 4.41 2.12
N VAL A 141 0.91 5.01 0.93
CA VAL A 141 1.25 6.42 0.66
C VAL A 141 0.48 7.34 1.61
N ARG A 142 -0.83 7.13 1.76
CA ARG A 142 -1.67 7.90 2.68
C ARG A 142 -1.21 7.79 4.13
N GLY A 143 -0.75 6.61 4.56
CA GLY A 143 -0.23 6.38 5.89
C GLY A 143 0.95 7.29 6.23
N TRP A 144 1.93 7.39 5.35
CA TRP A 144 3.08 8.27 5.51
C TRP A 144 2.72 9.76 5.50
N ILE A 145 1.76 10.15 4.63
CA ILE A 145 1.23 11.52 4.62
C ILE A 145 0.55 11.85 5.96
N LEU A 146 -0.20 10.91 6.55
CA LEU A 146 -0.84 11.10 7.86
C LEU A 146 0.20 11.26 8.97
N ILE A 147 1.29 10.47 8.95
CA ILE A 147 2.40 10.63 9.90
C ILE A 147 3.04 12.01 9.76
N ALA A 148 3.33 12.45 8.53
CA ALA A 148 3.88 13.78 8.29
C ALA A 148 2.96 14.89 8.82
N ARG A 149 1.66 14.79 8.55
CA ARG A 149 0.68 15.78 9.04
C ARG A 149 0.59 15.78 10.56
N SER A 150 0.67 14.62 11.22
CA SER A 150 0.58 14.54 12.68
C SER A 150 1.79 15.14 13.40
N ALA A 151 2.88 15.43 12.68
CA ALA A 151 4.06 16.10 13.22
C ALA A 151 3.89 17.61 13.33
N SER A 152 2.99 18.23 12.56
CA SER A 152 2.72 19.67 12.58
C SER A 152 2.12 20.09 13.91
N GLN A 153 2.51 21.27 14.38
CA GLN A 153 1.94 21.87 15.59
C GLN A 153 0.44 22.12 15.43
N GLY A 154 -0.33 21.88 16.49
CA GLY A 154 -1.78 22.10 16.50
C GLY A 154 -2.62 21.00 15.87
N GLN A 155 -2.04 19.89 15.46
CA GLN A 155 -2.80 18.75 14.96
C GLN A 155 -3.41 17.91 16.10
N PRO A 156 -4.64 17.40 15.90
CA PRO A 156 -5.30 16.57 16.91
C PRO A 156 -4.50 15.28 17.18
N PRO A 157 -4.51 14.78 18.43
CA PRO A 157 -3.84 13.54 18.79
C PRO A 157 -4.43 12.34 18.02
N GLY A 158 -3.60 11.35 17.71
CA GLY A 158 -4.01 10.11 17.04
C GLY A 158 -3.71 10.02 15.55
N GLY A 159 -3.23 11.08 14.91
CA GLY A 159 -2.85 11.06 13.49
C GLY A 159 -1.74 10.04 13.18
N THR A 160 -0.76 9.91 14.06
CA THR A 160 0.34 8.94 13.94
C THR A 160 -0.18 7.49 13.98
N GLY A 161 -1.08 7.17 14.92
CA GLY A 161 -1.67 5.82 15.03
C GLY A 161 -2.46 5.45 13.76
N LYS A 162 -3.27 6.37 13.26
CA LYS A 162 -3.98 6.18 11.97
C LYS A 162 -3.00 5.98 10.81
N GLY A 163 -1.91 6.75 10.77
CA GLY A 163 -0.87 6.59 9.76
C GLY A 163 -0.23 5.22 9.79
N LEU A 164 0.15 4.72 10.98
CA LEU A 164 0.73 3.38 11.14
C LEU A 164 -0.22 2.28 10.67
N VAL A 165 -1.50 2.32 11.04
CA VAL A 165 -2.49 1.35 10.59
C VAL A 165 -2.60 1.32 9.05
N HIS A 166 -2.56 2.48 8.39
CA HIS A 166 -2.59 2.54 6.93
C HIS A 166 -1.30 2.00 6.29
N ILE A 167 -0.13 2.21 6.92
CA ILE A 167 1.14 1.67 6.43
C ILE A 167 1.13 0.14 6.53
N PHE A 168 0.86 -0.43 7.72
CA PHE A 168 0.84 -1.88 7.91
C PHE A 168 -0.25 -2.55 7.09
N GLY A 169 -1.48 -2.01 7.12
CA GLY A 169 -2.57 -2.52 6.29
C GLY A 169 -2.28 -2.42 4.79
N GLY A 170 -1.60 -1.34 4.36
CA GLY A 170 -1.15 -1.18 2.99
C GLY A 170 -0.13 -2.24 2.57
N ILE A 171 0.88 -2.53 3.41
CA ILE A 171 1.88 -3.58 3.15
C ILE A 171 1.20 -4.95 3.02
N LEU A 172 0.29 -5.29 3.93
CA LEU A 172 -0.45 -6.56 3.89
C LEU A 172 -1.33 -6.67 2.64
N ALA A 173 -2.01 -5.59 2.26
CA ALA A 173 -2.86 -5.55 1.08
C ALA A 173 -2.05 -5.59 -0.24
N MET A 174 -0.87 -4.99 -0.30
CA MET A 174 0.00 -5.05 -1.47
C MET A 174 0.48 -6.48 -1.81
N ASN A 175 0.53 -7.36 -0.82
CA ASN A 175 0.80 -8.78 -1.06
C ASN A 175 -0.30 -9.64 -0.42
N ILE A 176 -1.54 -9.39 -0.84
CA ILE A 176 -2.73 -10.03 -0.25
C ILE A 176 -2.67 -11.56 -0.36
N VAL A 177 -2.10 -12.09 -1.43
CA VAL A 177 -1.98 -13.53 -1.65
C VAL A 177 -1.07 -14.16 -0.60
N ALA A 178 0.14 -13.63 -0.40
CA ALA A 178 1.06 -14.10 0.64
C ALA A 178 0.50 -13.85 2.05
N THR A 179 -0.22 -12.75 2.25
CA THR A 179 -0.91 -12.47 3.53
C THR A 179 -1.94 -13.57 3.86
N LEU A 180 -2.75 -13.95 2.88
CA LEU A 180 -3.72 -15.04 3.05
C LEU A 180 -3.04 -16.40 3.26
N GLU A 181 -1.94 -16.65 2.58
CA GLU A 181 -1.14 -17.87 2.77
C GLU A 181 -0.56 -17.96 4.18
N ILE A 182 0.03 -16.87 4.70
CA ILE A 182 0.52 -16.80 6.07
C ILE A 182 -0.61 -17.04 7.08
N ILE A 183 -1.76 -16.41 6.89
CA ILE A 183 -2.92 -16.60 7.77
C ILE A 183 -3.42 -18.05 7.70
N ASN A 184 -3.54 -18.62 6.51
CA ASN A 184 -3.96 -20.00 6.33
C ASN A 184 -3.01 -20.97 7.02
N ASN A 185 -1.71 -20.82 6.83
CA ASN A 185 -0.69 -21.66 7.43
C ASN A 185 -0.65 -21.51 8.97
N THR A 186 -0.93 -20.33 9.48
CA THR A 186 -1.01 -20.09 10.92
C THR A 186 -2.24 -20.74 11.57
N LEU A 187 -3.38 -20.73 10.86
CA LEU A 187 -4.64 -21.27 11.40
C LEU A 187 -4.81 -22.77 11.19
N TYR A 188 -4.33 -23.28 10.06
CA TYR A 188 -4.57 -24.68 9.64
C TYR A 188 -3.31 -25.54 9.58
N GLY A 189 -2.13 -24.97 9.85
CA GLY A 189 -0.85 -25.64 9.75
C GLY A 189 -0.36 -25.73 8.29
N THR A 190 0.96 -25.90 8.14
CA THR A 190 1.58 -26.25 6.86
C THR A 190 1.43 -27.74 6.66
N THR A 191 0.68 -28.17 5.68
CA THR A 191 0.66 -29.58 5.21
C THR A 191 1.54 -29.70 3.99
#